data_b5408c4db1ae59ff226d48e114c569de
#
_entry.id   b5408c4db1ae59ff226d48e114c569de
#
_cell.length_a   1.000
_cell.length_b   1.000
_cell.length_c   1.000
_cell.angle_alpha   90.00
_cell.angle_beta   90.00
_cell.angle_gamma   90.00
#
_symmetry.space_group_name_H-M   'P 1'
#
loop_
_entity.id
_entity.type
_entity.pdbx_description
1 polymer ?
#
loop_
_entity_poly.entity_id
_entity_poly.type
_entity_poly.pdbx_seq_one_letter_code
_entity_poly.pdbx_strand_id
1 'polypeptide(L)'
;MKGLMVIADGLGGRPSDLDGKTCLEAAETPILDELAGRGAVGLVDPIAPGVRPGSDTAHLSLLGYDPYALYTGRGVFECLGIGMDVRAGDICFRANFGTVEKTDEGFKLLDRRAGRIESGQDELEAALSELRLTDVPDVDVAFRASTQHRGALLIRGPNLSRHASENDPHESGLPIPASVPTVAGDAGAERTAAAINEITRRSYDLLNGLPLNSARVKAGKLPANIVLLRGAADCPHIPSIESLYGVRGAVIAGGALYRGVALASGMNTIDVPGATGGLDTDLRAKADAAIEALGTYDYVFLHVKGTDNAGHDQDAEGKRAFIERIDRELFTPLVERIDWRETHLAFTGDHTTPIDYGDHTPEPVPVLFVGPNVVPDEVASFGESAAGRGGLGRFSGRVLPMILGYCNWSPKFGS
;
A
#
# COMPACT_ATOMS: atom_id res chain seq x y z
N MET A 1 -14.66 5.88 23.60
CA MET A 1 -14.23 6.67 22.45
C MET A 1 -13.90 5.74 21.30
N LYS A 2 -14.02 6.21 20.06
CA LYS A 2 -13.73 5.46 18.83
C LYS A 2 -12.85 6.32 17.91
N GLY A 3 -11.93 5.68 17.19
CA GLY A 3 -11.07 6.35 16.21
C GLY A 3 -11.33 5.80 14.80
N LEU A 4 -11.53 6.68 13.82
CA LEU A 4 -11.64 6.33 12.41
C LEU A 4 -10.62 7.14 11.63
N MET A 5 -9.70 6.47 10.94
CA MET A 5 -8.80 7.11 9.98
C MET A 5 -9.17 6.69 8.57
N VAL A 6 -9.46 7.65 7.72
CA VAL A 6 -9.72 7.44 6.30
C VAL A 6 -8.56 7.99 5.51
N ILE A 7 -7.97 7.17 4.65
CA ILE A 7 -6.91 7.57 3.73
C ILE A 7 -7.38 7.41 2.30
N ALA A 8 -7.37 8.51 1.54
CA ALA A 8 -7.45 8.50 0.09
C ALA A 8 -6.01 8.54 -0.47
N ASP A 9 -5.56 7.42 -0.98
CA ASP A 9 -4.21 7.21 -1.52
C ASP A 9 -3.90 8.20 -2.65
N GLY A 10 -2.79 8.90 -2.58
CA GLY A 10 -2.40 9.88 -3.58
C GLY A 10 -3.35 11.08 -3.71
N LEU A 11 -4.04 11.46 -2.62
CA LEU A 11 -5.05 12.53 -2.61
C LEU A 11 -4.50 13.87 -3.08
N GLY A 12 -3.30 14.24 -2.62
CA GLY A 12 -2.70 15.53 -2.90
C GLY A 12 -2.46 15.76 -4.40
N GLY A 13 -2.45 17.04 -4.78
CA GLY A 13 -2.26 17.50 -6.15
C GLY A 13 -1.44 18.78 -6.24
N ARG A 14 -1.33 19.29 -7.46
CA ARG A 14 -0.68 20.58 -7.77
C ARG A 14 -1.67 21.50 -8.48
N PRO A 15 -1.46 22.84 -8.42
CA PRO A 15 -2.29 23.78 -9.17
C PRO A 15 -2.27 23.55 -10.70
N SER A 16 -1.25 22.84 -11.22
CA SER A 16 -1.15 22.43 -12.62
C SER A 16 -2.11 21.34 -13.04
N ASP A 17 -2.74 20.64 -12.09
CA ASP A 17 -3.62 19.48 -12.37
C ASP A 17 -4.89 19.91 -13.14
N LEU A 18 -5.55 21.02 -12.71
CA LEU A 18 -6.81 21.52 -13.30
C LEU A 18 -6.88 23.06 -13.26
N ASP A 19 -6.39 23.72 -14.30
CA ASP A 19 -6.54 25.18 -14.54
C ASP A 19 -6.25 26.08 -13.33
N GLY A 20 -5.15 25.79 -12.61
CA GLY A 20 -4.73 26.55 -11.45
C GLY A 20 -5.26 26.01 -10.10
N LYS A 21 -5.91 24.86 -10.11
CA LYS A 21 -6.40 24.14 -8.93
C LYS A 21 -5.84 22.72 -8.88
N THR A 22 -5.75 22.16 -7.67
CA THR A 22 -5.57 20.71 -7.53
C THR A 22 -6.86 19.99 -7.89
N CYS A 23 -6.80 18.67 -8.12
CA CYS A 23 -7.99 17.87 -8.33
C CYS A 23 -8.95 17.93 -7.13
N LEU A 24 -8.42 18.00 -5.90
CA LEU A 24 -9.23 18.13 -4.68
C LEU A 24 -9.91 19.50 -4.60
N GLU A 25 -9.21 20.60 -4.89
CA GLU A 25 -9.77 21.95 -4.89
C GLU A 25 -10.81 22.20 -6.01
N ALA A 26 -10.73 21.42 -7.08
CA ALA A 26 -11.67 21.47 -8.18
C ALA A 26 -12.90 20.57 -8.01
N ALA A 27 -12.83 19.61 -7.09
CA ALA A 27 -13.91 18.66 -6.78
C ALA A 27 -15.03 19.32 -5.96
N GLU A 28 -16.27 18.91 -6.19
CA GLU A 28 -17.41 19.27 -5.35
C GLU A 28 -17.50 18.32 -4.15
N THR A 29 -17.09 18.79 -2.97
CA THR A 29 -16.97 17.98 -1.76
C THR A 29 -17.72 18.60 -0.56
N PRO A 30 -19.05 18.77 -0.65
CA PRO A 30 -19.83 19.48 0.37
C PRO A 30 -19.80 18.81 1.75
N ILE A 31 -19.67 17.49 1.83
CA ILE A 31 -19.61 16.76 3.11
C ILE A 31 -18.23 16.96 3.77
N LEU A 32 -17.14 16.91 2.99
CA LEU A 32 -15.82 17.22 3.52
C LEU A 32 -15.69 18.67 3.96
N ASP A 33 -16.33 19.60 3.25
CA ASP A 33 -16.39 21.02 3.65
C ASP A 33 -17.19 21.20 4.95
N GLU A 34 -18.34 20.52 5.11
CA GLU A 34 -19.07 20.50 6.37
C GLU A 34 -18.21 19.97 7.52
N LEU A 35 -17.49 18.86 7.29
CA LEU A 35 -16.61 18.29 8.30
C LEU A 35 -15.45 19.24 8.66
N ALA A 36 -14.87 19.94 7.67
CA ALA A 36 -13.85 20.96 7.90
C ALA A 36 -14.39 22.08 8.80
N GLY A 37 -15.58 22.59 8.52
CA GLY A 37 -16.24 23.63 9.36
C GLY A 37 -16.58 23.19 10.79
N ARG A 38 -16.56 21.89 11.08
CA ARG A 38 -16.80 21.31 12.41
C ARG A 38 -15.53 20.80 13.09
N GLY A 39 -14.42 20.82 12.39
CA GLY A 39 -13.15 20.20 12.78
C GLY A 39 -11.99 21.17 12.75
N ALA A 40 -10.81 20.62 12.72
CA ALA A 40 -9.57 21.34 12.52
C ALA A 40 -8.82 20.75 11.33
N VAL A 41 -8.27 21.60 10.49
CA VAL A 41 -7.54 21.20 9.27
C VAL A 41 -6.09 21.67 9.31
N GLY A 42 -5.25 21.03 8.53
CA GLY A 42 -3.84 21.37 8.38
C GLY A 42 -3.19 20.59 7.24
N LEU A 43 -1.87 20.69 7.17
CA LEU A 43 -1.06 19.97 6.21
C LEU A 43 -0.19 18.94 6.93
N VAL A 44 -0.11 17.73 6.38
CA VAL A 44 0.80 16.71 6.87
C VAL A 44 1.84 16.35 5.81
N ASP A 45 3.12 16.39 6.19
CA ASP A 45 4.18 15.73 5.44
C ASP A 45 4.13 14.25 5.82
N PRO A 46 3.81 13.33 4.91
CA PRO A 46 3.59 11.93 5.30
C PRO A 46 4.79 11.30 6.00
N ILE A 47 6.02 11.69 5.65
CA ILE A 47 7.25 11.29 6.34
C ILE A 47 7.93 12.52 6.95
N ALA A 48 8.46 13.40 6.11
CA ALA A 48 9.12 14.65 6.49
C ALA A 48 9.11 15.63 5.32
N PRO A 49 9.26 16.97 5.56
CA PRO A 49 9.32 17.96 4.49
C PRO A 49 10.38 17.62 3.44
N GLY A 50 9.98 17.61 2.16
CA GLY A 50 10.85 17.32 1.02
C GLY A 50 11.17 15.84 0.79
N VAL A 51 10.66 14.94 1.60
CA VAL A 51 10.81 13.48 1.39
C VAL A 51 9.69 12.99 0.51
N ARG A 52 10.03 12.39 -0.64
CA ARG A 52 9.11 11.72 -1.54
C ARG A 52 8.73 10.36 -0.96
N PRO A 53 7.47 10.14 -0.54
CA PRO A 53 7.09 8.91 0.15
C PRO A 53 6.70 7.78 -0.79
N GLY A 54 6.98 6.54 -0.40
CA GLY A 54 6.24 5.38 -0.89
C GLY A 54 5.00 5.16 -0.02
N SER A 55 3.95 4.51 -0.55
CA SER A 55 2.74 4.27 0.24
C SER A 55 3.02 3.42 1.51
N ASP A 56 3.95 2.47 1.46
CA ASP A 56 4.37 1.66 2.60
C ASP A 56 5.00 2.48 3.74
N THR A 57 5.96 3.32 3.40
CA THR A 57 6.67 4.18 4.37
C THR A 57 5.77 5.31 4.90
N ALA A 58 4.91 5.88 4.03
CA ALA A 58 3.92 6.87 4.42
C ALA A 58 2.93 6.30 5.45
N HIS A 59 2.37 5.12 5.18
CA HIS A 59 1.42 4.50 6.11
C HIS A 59 2.05 4.16 7.46
N LEU A 60 3.30 3.66 7.49
CA LEU A 60 4.03 3.48 8.76
C LEU A 60 4.12 4.80 9.55
N SER A 61 4.49 5.88 8.87
CA SER A 61 4.64 7.19 9.51
C SER A 61 3.30 7.77 10.00
N LEU A 62 2.24 7.68 9.19
CA LEU A 62 0.89 8.13 9.56
C LEU A 62 0.33 7.33 10.75
N LEU A 63 0.69 6.04 10.87
CA LEU A 63 0.39 5.20 12.03
C LEU A 63 1.27 5.51 13.25
N GLY A 64 2.23 6.42 13.12
CA GLY A 64 3.08 6.88 14.23
C GLY A 64 4.39 6.13 14.41
N TYR A 65 4.72 5.23 13.51
CA TYR A 65 6.01 4.53 13.50
C TYR A 65 7.08 5.36 12.77
N ASP A 66 8.34 5.14 13.13
CA ASP A 66 9.48 5.72 12.42
C ASP A 66 9.85 4.83 11.22
N PRO A 67 9.55 5.25 9.96
CA PRO A 67 9.87 4.42 8.82
C PRO A 67 11.39 4.27 8.58
N TYR A 68 12.21 5.23 9.02
CA TYR A 68 13.66 5.11 8.90
C TYR A 68 14.24 4.00 9.79
N ALA A 69 13.62 3.74 10.93
CA ALA A 69 14.05 2.70 11.85
C ALA A 69 13.44 1.33 11.55
N LEU A 70 12.20 1.28 11.03
CA LEU A 70 11.41 0.05 10.99
C LEU A 70 11.17 -0.49 9.57
N TYR A 71 11.37 0.31 8.53
CA TYR A 71 11.15 -0.16 7.16
C TYR A 71 12.31 -1.03 6.68
N THR A 72 12.04 -2.29 6.38
CA THR A 72 13.03 -3.25 5.89
C THR A 72 12.92 -3.49 4.38
N GLY A 73 11.78 -3.13 3.79
CA GLY A 73 11.44 -3.29 2.38
C GLY A 73 9.95 -3.61 2.21
N ARG A 74 9.47 -3.51 0.98
CA ARG A 74 8.04 -3.67 0.64
C ARG A 74 7.56 -5.12 0.71
N GLY A 75 8.45 -6.08 0.42
CA GLY A 75 8.09 -7.49 0.25
C GLY A 75 7.33 -8.08 1.43
N VAL A 76 7.71 -7.74 2.66
CA VAL A 76 7.06 -8.26 3.86
C VAL A 76 5.59 -7.86 3.95
N PHE A 77 5.26 -6.61 3.62
CA PHE A 77 3.86 -6.13 3.66
C PHE A 77 3.02 -6.77 2.53
N GLU A 78 3.61 -6.99 1.36
CA GLU A 78 2.92 -7.73 0.28
C GLU A 78 2.63 -9.17 0.69
N CYS A 79 3.59 -9.88 1.31
CA CYS A 79 3.40 -11.24 1.81
C CYS A 79 2.32 -11.31 2.91
N LEU A 80 2.41 -10.45 3.92
CA LEU A 80 1.41 -10.39 5.00
C LEU A 80 0.02 -10.07 4.45
N GLY A 81 -0.08 -9.09 3.56
CA GLY A 81 -1.36 -8.60 3.04
C GLY A 81 -2.15 -9.59 2.19
N ILE A 82 -1.48 -10.58 1.59
CA ILE A 82 -2.12 -11.70 0.88
C ILE A 82 -2.24 -12.97 1.72
N GLY A 83 -1.97 -12.87 3.04
CA GLY A 83 -2.17 -13.93 4.01
C GLY A 83 -1.10 -15.02 4.01
N MET A 84 0.14 -14.70 3.65
CA MET A 84 1.27 -15.62 3.82
C MET A 84 1.71 -15.66 5.29
N ASP A 85 2.12 -16.84 5.76
CA ASP A 85 2.67 -17.05 7.11
C ASP A 85 4.13 -16.59 7.15
N VAL A 86 4.34 -15.30 7.42
CA VAL A 86 5.67 -14.68 7.52
C VAL A 86 6.21 -14.84 8.94
N ARG A 87 7.47 -15.30 9.06
CA ARG A 87 8.16 -15.51 10.33
C ARG A 87 9.49 -14.77 10.38
N ALA A 88 10.01 -14.59 11.59
CA ALA A 88 11.35 -14.05 11.77
C ALA A 88 12.40 -14.89 11.02
N GLY A 89 13.26 -14.24 10.24
CA GLY A 89 14.27 -14.87 9.40
C GLY A 89 13.84 -15.19 7.96
N ASP A 90 12.55 -15.06 7.63
CA ASP A 90 12.09 -15.12 6.23
C ASP A 90 12.54 -13.87 5.47
N ILE A 91 12.85 -14.05 4.19
CA ILE A 91 13.02 -12.93 3.27
C ILE A 91 11.84 -12.91 2.29
N CYS A 92 11.14 -11.80 2.28
CA CYS A 92 9.93 -11.56 1.52
C CYS A 92 10.18 -10.68 0.32
N PHE A 93 9.46 -10.93 -0.77
CA PHE A 93 9.57 -10.17 -2.01
C PHE A 93 8.17 -9.81 -2.54
N ARG A 94 8.02 -8.64 -3.11
CA ARG A 94 6.98 -8.41 -4.10
C ARG A 94 7.34 -9.17 -5.36
N ALA A 95 6.38 -9.87 -5.93
CA ALA A 95 6.56 -10.64 -7.15
C ALA A 95 5.61 -10.18 -8.26
N ASN A 96 6.08 -10.27 -9.50
CA ASN A 96 5.24 -10.10 -10.68
C ASN A 96 5.44 -11.29 -11.62
N PHE A 97 4.39 -11.74 -12.27
CA PHE A 97 4.52 -12.53 -13.48
C PHE A 97 4.93 -11.63 -14.64
N GLY A 98 6.00 -12.00 -15.33
CA GLY A 98 6.52 -11.35 -16.53
C GLY A 98 6.47 -12.24 -17.74
N THR A 99 6.73 -11.64 -18.91
CA THR A 99 6.97 -12.34 -20.17
C THR A 99 8.42 -12.17 -20.58
N VAL A 100 9.13 -13.28 -20.80
CA VAL A 100 10.51 -13.27 -21.27
C VAL A 100 10.69 -14.12 -22.51
N GLU A 101 11.71 -13.78 -23.27
CA GLU A 101 12.33 -14.60 -24.31
C GLU A 101 13.65 -15.16 -23.78
N LYS A 102 13.87 -16.46 -23.98
CA LYS A 102 15.16 -17.09 -23.65
C LYS A 102 16.16 -16.81 -24.76
N THR A 103 17.33 -16.31 -24.39
CA THR A 103 18.46 -16.01 -25.29
C THR A 103 19.68 -16.85 -24.90
N ASP A 104 20.75 -16.81 -25.70
CA ASP A 104 22.02 -17.48 -25.37
C ASP A 104 22.69 -16.90 -24.12
N GLU A 105 22.39 -15.63 -23.79
CA GLU A 105 22.94 -14.90 -22.65
C GLU A 105 22.03 -14.93 -21.39
N GLY A 106 20.84 -15.58 -21.46
CA GLY A 106 19.88 -15.66 -20.36
C GLY A 106 18.44 -15.33 -20.79
N PHE A 107 17.80 -14.42 -20.10
CA PHE A 107 16.43 -14.01 -20.38
C PHE A 107 16.34 -12.52 -20.71
N LYS A 108 15.58 -12.19 -21.76
CA LYS A 108 15.23 -10.82 -22.12
C LYS A 108 13.77 -10.56 -21.76
N LEU A 109 13.53 -9.50 -20.98
CA LEU A 109 12.18 -9.09 -20.58
C LEU A 109 11.43 -8.47 -21.75
N LEU A 110 10.29 -9.06 -22.13
CA LEU A 110 9.39 -8.54 -23.15
C LEU A 110 8.26 -7.68 -22.54
N ASP A 111 7.72 -8.14 -21.40
CA ASP A 111 6.67 -7.42 -20.70
C ASP A 111 6.71 -7.72 -19.19
N ARG A 112 6.75 -6.68 -18.36
CA ARG A 112 6.85 -6.79 -16.88
C ARG A 112 5.56 -7.26 -16.22
N ARG A 113 4.45 -7.33 -16.93
CA ARG A 113 3.11 -7.57 -16.40
C ARG A 113 2.41 -8.74 -17.06
N ALA A 114 3.09 -9.47 -17.97
CA ALA A 114 2.52 -10.55 -18.77
C ALA A 114 1.15 -10.18 -19.38
N GLY A 115 1.04 -8.96 -19.90
CA GLY A 115 -0.19 -8.41 -20.48
C GLY A 115 -1.33 -8.20 -19.48
N ARG A 116 -1.02 -8.03 -18.17
CA ARG A 116 -2.02 -7.86 -17.07
C ARG A 116 -3.00 -9.04 -17.05
N ILE A 117 -2.52 -10.21 -16.62
CA ILE A 117 -3.30 -11.47 -16.58
C ILE A 117 -4.64 -11.27 -15.86
N GLU A 118 -5.73 -11.63 -16.51
CA GLU A 118 -7.09 -11.50 -15.94
C GLU A 118 -7.59 -12.79 -15.29
N SER A 119 -7.01 -13.95 -15.66
CA SER A 119 -7.40 -15.28 -15.18
C SER A 119 -6.24 -16.28 -15.27
N GLY A 120 -6.29 -17.37 -14.50
CA GLY A 120 -5.28 -18.43 -14.49
C GLY A 120 -4.19 -18.23 -13.43
N GLN A 121 -4.35 -17.30 -12.50
CA GLN A 121 -3.41 -17.09 -11.40
C GLN A 121 -3.25 -18.33 -10.54
N ASP A 122 -4.35 -19.07 -10.27
CA ASP A 122 -4.33 -20.29 -9.46
C ASP A 122 -3.48 -21.40 -10.11
N GLU A 123 -3.51 -21.52 -11.45
CA GLU A 123 -2.69 -22.50 -12.19
C GLU A 123 -1.21 -22.14 -12.12
N LEU A 124 -0.89 -20.84 -12.21
CA LEU A 124 0.49 -20.34 -12.09
C LEU A 124 1.03 -20.52 -10.66
N GLU A 125 0.21 -20.23 -9.66
CA GLU A 125 0.55 -20.46 -8.24
C GLU A 125 0.77 -21.94 -7.95
N ALA A 126 -0.12 -22.81 -8.42
CA ALA A 126 0.02 -24.26 -8.27
C ALA A 126 1.31 -24.79 -8.88
N ALA A 127 1.69 -24.31 -10.07
CA ALA A 127 2.97 -24.69 -10.70
C ALA A 127 4.17 -24.21 -9.87
N LEU A 128 4.14 -23.01 -9.32
CA LEU A 128 5.21 -22.47 -8.48
C LEU A 128 5.28 -23.15 -7.09
N SER A 129 4.21 -23.79 -6.63
CA SER A 129 4.24 -24.58 -5.38
C SER A 129 5.17 -25.79 -5.46
N GLU A 130 5.47 -26.27 -6.68
CA GLU A 130 6.41 -27.34 -6.95
C GLU A 130 7.88 -26.87 -7.02
N LEU A 131 8.12 -25.55 -6.90
CA LEU A 131 9.48 -24.99 -6.98
C LEU A 131 10.31 -25.46 -5.79
N ARG A 132 11.46 -26.11 -6.10
CA ARG A 132 12.45 -26.55 -5.12
C ARG A 132 13.82 -26.08 -5.57
N LEU A 133 14.63 -25.62 -4.64
CA LEU A 133 15.99 -25.17 -4.93
C LEU A 133 16.98 -26.33 -4.78
N THR A 134 17.98 -26.37 -5.64
CA THR A 134 19.07 -27.38 -5.61
C THR A 134 20.41 -26.75 -5.31
N ASP A 135 20.63 -25.52 -5.69
CA ASP A 135 21.84 -24.76 -5.40
C ASP A 135 21.87 -24.32 -3.92
N VAL A 136 20.69 -24.13 -3.32
CA VAL A 136 20.49 -23.83 -1.89
C VAL A 136 19.37 -24.70 -1.31
N PRO A 137 19.60 -26.03 -1.16
CA PRO A 137 18.56 -27.03 -0.94
C PRO A 137 17.84 -26.94 0.44
N ASP A 138 18.39 -26.20 1.38
CA ASP A 138 17.82 -25.93 2.70
C ASP A 138 17.04 -24.59 2.76
N VAL A 139 16.74 -24.03 1.60
CA VAL A 139 15.86 -22.86 1.45
C VAL A 139 14.54 -23.27 0.82
N ASP A 140 13.47 -23.15 1.57
CA ASP A 140 12.11 -23.34 1.10
C ASP A 140 11.62 -22.07 0.39
N VAL A 141 10.77 -22.26 -0.63
CA VAL A 141 10.15 -21.18 -1.38
C VAL A 141 8.63 -21.30 -1.24
N ALA A 142 7.96 -20.21 -0.90
CA ALA A 142 6.52 -20.11 -0.97
C ALA A 142 6.12 -18.93 -1.85
N PHE A 143 5.21 -19.16 -2.78
CA PHE A 143 4.65 -18.16 -3.66
C PHE A 143 3.14 -18.09 -3.49
N ARG A 144 2.58 -16.89 -3.56
CA ARG A 144 1.14 -16.68 -3.65
C ARG A 144 0.82 -15.62 -4.70
N ALA A 145 -0.10 -15.95 -5.59
CA ALA A 145 -0.64 -15.01 -6.57
C ALA A 145 -1.60 -14.02 -5.91
N SER A 146 -1.72 -12.83 -6.51
CA SER A 146 -2.64 -11.78 -6.11
C SER A 146 -3.40 -11.29 -7.34
N THR A 147 -3.77 -10.03 -7.38
CA THR A 147 -4.56 -9.46 -8.49
C THR A 147 -3.73 -9.34 -9.76
N GLN A 148 -4.26 -9.83 -10.88
CA GLN A 148 -3.64 -9.75 -12.19
C GLN A 148 -2.23 -10.43 -12.21
N HIS A 149 -1.20 -9.71 -12.65
CA HIS A 149 0.17 -10.17 -12.74
C HIS A 149 0.93 -10.15 -11.42
N ARG A 150 0.32 -9.71 -10.33
CA ARG A 150 0.98 -9.49 -9.04
C ARG A 150 0.97 -10.76 -8.20
N GLY A 151 1.97 -10.86 -7.33
CA GLY A 151 2.07 -11.87 -6.30
C GLY A 151 3.09 -11.47 -5.25
N ALA A 152 3.32 -12.34 -4.31
CA ALA A 152 4.40 -12.25 -3.34
C ALA A 152 5.09 -13.59 -3.21
N LEU A 153 6.37 -13.54 -2.87
CA LEU A 153 7.20 -14.71 -2.65
C LEU A 153 7.96 -14.53 -1.35
N LEU A 154 8.06 -15.57 -0.55
CA LEU A 154 8.99 -15.63 0.56
C LEU A 154 9.95 -16.81 0.40
N ILE A 155 11.15 -16.62 0.87
CA ILE A 155 12.12 -17.70 1.06
C ILE A 155 12.38 -17.86 2.55
N ARG A 156 12.48 -19.11 2.99
CA ARG A 156 12.72 -19.50 4.38
C ARG A 156 13.87 -20.48 4.46
N GLY A 157 14.87 -20.16 5.25
CA GLY A 157 16.05 -21.00 5.44
C GLY A 157 17.07 -20.35 6.40
N PRO A 158 18.14 -21.06 6.74
CA PRO A 158 19.17 -20.50 7.60
C PRO A 158 20.02 -19.46 6.87
N ASN A 159 20.48 -18.44 7.60
CA ASN A 159 21.44 -17.45 7.13
C ASN A 159 21.05 -16.77 5.81
N LEU A 160 19.83 -16.26 5.74
CA LEU A 160 19.36 -15.40 4.65
C LEU A 160 19.49 -13.93 5.03
N SER A 161 19.64 -13.05 4.05
CA SER A 161 19.71 -11.60 4.23
C SER A 161 18.95 -10.88 3.12
N ARG A 162 18.28 -9.77 3.44
CA ARG A 162 17.58 -8.93 2.46
C ARG A 162 18.51 -8.16 1.53
N HIS A 163 19.81 -8.13 1.80
CA HIS A 163 20.79 -7.34 1.06
C HIS A 163 21.23 -8.01 -0.25
N ALA A 164 20.25 -8.56 -1.00
CA ALA A 164 20.42 -9.07 -2.35
C ALA A 164 19.70 -8.16 -3.35
N SER A 165 20.29 -7.96 -4.53
CA SER A 165 19.67 -7.16 -5.58
C SER A 165 18.48 -7.91 -6.21
N GLU A 166 17.54 -7.16 -6.74
CA GLU A 166 16.38 -7.69 -7.44
C GLU A 166 16.71 -8.22 -8.85
N ASN A 167 15.82 -9.06 -9.40
CA ASN A 167 15.93 -9.54 -10.78
C ASN A 167 14.94 -8.83 -11.74
N ASP A 168 14.21 -7.82 -11.27
CA ASP A 168 13.31 -7.00 -12.10
C ASP A 168 14.10 -5.81 -12.69
N PRO A 169 14.31 -5.74 -14.02
CA PRO A 169 15.07 -4.65 -14.65
C PRO A 169 14.28 -3.34 -14.75
N HIS A 170 13.03 -3.29 -14.24
CA HIS A 170 12.10 -2.16 -14.25
C HIS A 170 11.64 -1.68 -15.64
N GLU A 171 12.29 -2.08 -16.71
CA GLU A 171 11.99 -1.66 -18.07
C GLU A 171 11.93 -2.87 -19.01
N SER A 172 10.94 -2.90 -19.90
CA SER A 172 10.83 -3.92 -20.94
C SER A 172 11.91 -3.73 -22.02
N GLY A 173 12.37 -4.83 -22.60
CA GLY A 173 13.45 -4.83 -23.59
C GLY A 173 14.84 -5.08 -23.03
N LEU A 174 15.01 -4.98 -21.70
CA LEU A 174 16.28 -5.22 -21.04
C LEU A 174 16.49 -6.71 -20.66
N PRO A 175 17.73 -7.17 -20.52
CA PRO A 175 18.02 -8.48 -19.94
C PRO A 175 17.60 -8.55 -18.47
N ILE A 176 17.18 -9.73 -18.01
CA ILE A 176 16.95 -9.99 -16.58
C ILE A 176 18.33 -10.00 -15.88
N PRO A 177 18.58 -9.09 -14.92
CA PRO A 177 19.86 -9.07 -14.23
C PRO A 177 19.98 -10.27 -13.28
N ALA A 178 21.19 -10.78 -13.15
CA ALA A 178 21.51 -11.70 -12.06
C ALA A 178 21.49 -10.96 -10.73
N SER A 179 20.83 -11.53 -9.72
CA SER A 179 20.90 -11.03 -8.36
C SER A 179 22.32 -11.19 -7.80
N VAL A 180 22.78 -10.16 -7.10
CA VAL A 180 24.08 -10.11 -6.43
C VAL A 180 23.92 -9.53 -5.03
N PRO A 181 24.85 -9.83 -4.08
CA PRO A 181 24.88 -9.17 -2.79
C PRO A 181 25.05 -7.64 -2.94
N THR A 182 24.28 -6.87 -2.19
CA THR A 182 24.40 -5.39 -2.15
C THR A 182 25.29 -4.89 -1.01
N VAL A 183 25.65 -5.80 -0.09
CA VAL A 183 26.59 -5.56 1.02
C VAL A 183 27.73 -6.55 0.92
N ALA A 184 28.95 -6.02 0.79
CA ALA A 184 30.14 -6.83 0.65
C ALA A 184 30.42 -7.68 1.92
N GLY A 185 30.70 -8.98 1.73
CA GLY A 185 31.00 -9.90 2.82
C GLY A 185 29.76 -10.38 3.60
N ASP A 186 28.54 -10.06 3.17
CA ASP A 186 27.31 -10.61 3.71
C ASP A 186 27.02 -11.99 3.08
N ALA A 187 27.45 -13.07 3.74
CA ALA A 187 27.23 -14.44 3.30
C ALA A 187 25.73 -14.79 3.17
N GLY A 188 24.87 -14.16 3.98
CA GLY A 188 23.42 -14.30 3.87
C GLY A 188 22.90 -13.70 2.58
N ALA A 189 23.44 -12.54 2.16
CA ALA A 189 23.08 -11.90 0.91
C ALA A 189 23.56 -12.70 -0.31
N GLU A 190 24.76 -13.32 -0.25
CA GLU A 190 25.25 -14.23 -1.29
C GLU A 190 24.28 -15.41 -1.47
N ARG A 191 23.84 -15.99 -0.35
CA ARG A 191 22.89 -17.09 -0.32
C ARG A 191 21.52 -16.70 -0.85
N THR A 192 20.99 -15.54 -0.45
CA THR A 192 19.73 -15.01 -0.97
C THR A 192 19.81 -14.72 -2.46
N ALA A 193 20.92 -14.13 -2.94
CA ALA A 193 21.14 -13.87 -4.36
C ALA A 193 21.18 -15.18 -5.17
N ALA A 194 21.84 -16.22 -4.66
CA ALA A 194 21.84 -17.55 -5.28
C ALA A 194 20.41 -18.12 -5.38
N ALA A 195 19.60 -18.00 -4.32
CA ALA A 195 18.21 -18.42 -4.32
C ALA A 195 17.38 -17.65 -5.38
N ILE A 196 17.50 -16.32 -5.46
CA ILE A 196 16.80 -15.50 -6.47
C ILE A 196 17.17 -15.95 -7.88
N ASN A 197 18.45 -16.17 -8.15
CA ASN A 197 18.94 -16.60 -9.46
C ASN A 197 18.40 -17.98 -9.83
N GLU A 198 18.34 -18.91 -8.89
CA GLU A 198 17.76 -20.23 -9.12
C GLU A 198 16.24 -20.14 -9.31
N ILE A 199 15.52 -19.36 -8.49
CA ILE A 199 14.08 -19.11 -8.64
C ILE A 199 13.79 -18.55 -10.04
N THR A 200 14.60 -17.61 -10.52
CA THR A 200 14.45 -17.01 -11.85
C THR A 200 14.47 -18.09 -12.95
N ARG A 201 15.47 -18.96 -12.94
CA ARG A 201 15.59 -20.04 -13.93
C ARG A 201 14.47 -21.06 -13.82
N ARG A 202 14.22 -21.54 -12.61
CA ARG A 202 13.22 -22.59 -12.37
C ARG A 202 11.78 -22.12 -12.58
N SER A 203 11.48 -20.85 -12.26
CA SER A 203 10.15 -20.30 -12.57
C SER A 203 9.89 -20.33 -14.08
N TYR A 204 10.89 -20.02 -14.92
CA TYR A 204 10.75 -20.16 -16.35
C TYR A 204 10.52 -21.61 -16.78
N ASP A 205 11.31 -22.56 -16.27
CA ASP A 205 11.18 -23.97 -16.62
C ASP A 205 9.80 -24.54 -16.24
N LEU A 206 9.25 -24.13 -15.09
CA LEU A 206 7.92 -24.55 -14.63
C LEU A 206 6.80 -23.87 -15.43
N LEU A 207 6.88 -22.56 -15.63
CA LEU A 207 5.78 -21.77 -16.18
C LEU A 207 5.70 -21.81 -17.70
N ASN A 208 6.85 -21.82 -18.42
CA ASN A 208 6.86 -21.69 -19.86
C ASN A 208 6.16 -22.83 -20.59
N GLY A 209 6.20 -24.04 -20.03
CA GLY A 209 5.57 -25.25 -20.58
C GLY A 209 4.09 -25.45 -20.21
N LEU A 210 3.49 -24.58 -19.40
CA LEU A 210 2.11 -24.76 -18.94
C LEU A 210 1.10 -24.68 -20.08
N PRO A 211 0.06 -25.52 -20.07
CA PRO A 211 -1.04 -25.46 -21.03
C PRO A 211 -1.71 -24.09 -21.09
N LEU A 212 -1.84 -23.40 -19.93
CA LEU A 212 -2.32 -22.03 -19.80
C LEU A 212 -1.53 -21.08 -20.71
N ASN A 213 -0.19 -21.09 -20.65
CA ASN A 213 0.65 -20.22 -21.44
C ASN A 213 0.58 -20.55 -22.94
N SER A 214 0.49 -21.84 -23.29
CA SER A 214 0.25 -22.27 -24.67
C SER A 214 -1.08 -21.75 -25.20
N ALA A 215 -2.15 -21.80 -24.40
CA ALA A 215 -3.45 -21.26 -24.77
C ALA A 215 -3.43 -19.73 -24.92
N ARG A 216 -2.73 -19.01 -24.00
CA ARG A 216 -2.55 -17.55 -24.09
C ARG A 216 -1.87 -17.14 -25.39
N VAL A 217 -0.77 -17.78 -25.74
CA VAL A 217 -0.03 -17.51 -26.99
C VAL A 217 -0.90 -17.79 -28.23
N LYS A 218 -1.66 -18.90 -28.26
CA LYS A 218 -2.61 -19.17 -29.33
C LYS A 218 -3.71 -18.12 -29.46
N ALA A 219 -4.09 -17.49 -28.36
CA ALA A 219 -5.07 -16.39 -28.31
C ALA A 219 -4.45 -15.01 -28.58
N GLY A 220 -3.18 -14.92 -28.96
CA GLY A 220 -2.45 -13.66 -29.21
C GLY A 220 -2.11 -12.87 -27.92
N LYS A 221 -2.20 -13.52 -26.76
CA LYS A 221 -1.83 -12.94 -25.46
C LYS A 221 -0.41 -13.31 -25.07
N LEU A 222 0.24 -12.45 -24.28
CA LEU A 222 1.57 -12.69 -23.75
C LEU A 222 1.57 -13.84 -22.71
N PRO A 223 2.54 -14.77 -22.71
CA PRO A 223 2.66 -15.79 -21.69
C PRO A 223 3.15 -15.20 -20.37
N ALA A 224 2.74 -15.79 -19.26
CA ALA A 224 3.26 -15.50 -17.93
C ALA A 224 4.31 -16.56 -17.58
N ASN A 225 5.55 -16.37 -18.05
CA ASN A 225 6.55 -17.43 -18.07
C ASN A 225 7.79 -17.19 -17.20
N ILE A 226 7.77 -16.14 -16.37
CA ILE A 226 8.84 -15.89 -15.39
C ILE A 226 8.28 -15.17 -14.17
N VAL A 227 8.99 -15.29 -13.03
CA VAL A 227 8.73 -14.50 -11.81
C VAL A 227 9.81 -13.44 -11.66
N LEU A 228 9.38 -12.18 -11.55
CA LEU A 228 10.22 -11.02 -11.25
C LEU A 228 10.07 -10.68 -9.77
N LEU A 229 11.20 -10.61 -9.06
CA LEU A 229 11.28 -10.37 -7.61
C LEU A 229 11.89 -9.01 -7.34
N ARG A 230 11.28 -8.26 -6.41
CA ARG A 230 11.78 -6.95 -5.97
C ARG A 230 11.38 -6.61 -4.53
N GLY A 231 12.07 -5.62 -3.95
CA GLY A 231 11.77 -5.11 -2.63
C GLY A 231 11.98 -6.16 -1.55
N ALA A 232 13.14 -6.83 -1.57
CA ALA A 232 13.56 -7.79 -0.55
C ALA A 232 13.42 -7.18 0.85
N ALA A 233 12.75 -7.88 1.75
CA ALA A 233 12.48 -7.44 3.11
C ALA A 233 12.55 -8.61 4.09
N ASP A 234 13.14 -8.39 5.25
CA ASP A 234 12.95 -9.25 6.41
C ASP A 234 11.75 -8.81 7.25
N CYS A 235 11.28 -9.68 8.13
CA CYS A 235 10.15 -9.37 9.02
C CYS A 235 10.58 -8.32 10.05
N PRO A 236 10.09 -7.05 9.98
CA PRO A 236 10.46 -6.03 10.95
C PRO A 236 9.79 -6.31 12.29
N HIS A 237 10.47 -5.95 13.37
CA HIS A 237 9.85 -5.96 14.68
C HIS A 237 9.05 -4.67 14.92
N ILE A 238 7.82 -4.63 14.42
CA ILE A 238 6.89 -3.51 14.63
C ILE A 238 6.05 -3.81 15.88
N PRO A 239 6.14 -3.00 16.95
CA PRO A 239 5.25 -3.16 18.09
C PRO A 239 3.79 -2.97 17.68
N SER A 240 2.89 -3.83 18.14
CA SER A 240 1.47 -3.70 17.78
C SER A 240 0.84 -2.46 18.44
N ILE A 241 -0.15 -1.86 17.77
CA ILE A 241 -0.95 -0.74 18.31
C ILE A 241 -1.58 -1.14 19.64
N GLU A 242 -2.04 -2.38 19.75
CA GLU A 242 -2.61 -2.90 20.99
C GLU A 242 -1.55 -2.97 22.11
N SER A 243 -0.32 -3.40 21.83
CA SER A 243 0.75 -3.45 22.83
C SER A 243 1.21 -2.06 23.28
N LEU A 244 1.17 -1.07 22.38
CA LEU A 244 1.60 0.30 22.69
C LEU A 244 0.53 1.12 23.43
N TYR A 245 -0.74 0.94 23.06
CA TYR A 245 -1.82 1.85 23.47
C TYR A 245 -3.05 1.14 24.06
N GLY A 246 -3.06 -0.21 24.11
CA GLY A 246 -4.22 -0.98 24.57
C GLY A 246 -5.43 -0.88 23.62
N VAL A 247 -5.22 -0.50 22.35
CA VAL A 247 -6.26 -0.21 21.36
C VAL A 247 -6.33 -1.35 20.34
N ARG A 248 -7.50 -1.94 20.17
CA ARG A 248 -7.74 -2.97 19.15
C ARG A 248 -8.13 -2.30 17.83
N GLY A 249 -7.30 -2.50 16.81
CA GLY A 249 -7.48 -1.91 15.49
C GLY A 249 -7.97 -2.90 14.44
N ALA A 250 -8.70 -2.38 13.45
CA ALA A 250 -9.05 -3.11 12.23
C ALA A 250 -8.77 -2.27 10.98
N VAL A 251 -8.53 -2.95 9.83
CA VAL A 251 -8.29 -2.32 8.54
C VAL A 251 -9.29 -2.80 7.49
N ILE A 252 -9.77 -1.85 6.70
CA ILE A 252 -10.58 -2.07 5.51
C ILE A 252 -9.79 -1.52 4.32
N ALA A 253 -9.23 -2.41 3.49
CA ALA A 253 -8.42 -2.04 2.33
C ALA A 253 -8.55 -3.09 1.22
N GLY A 254 -8.62 -2.66 -0.03
CA GLY A 254 -8.63 -3.55 -1.20
C GLY A 254 -7.23 -3.98 -1.66
N GLY A 255 -6.16 -3.27 -1.26
CA GLY A 255 -4.79 -3.56 -1.67
C GLY A 255 -3.99 -4.34 -0.62
N ALA A 256 -3.23 -5.35 -1.06
CA ALA A 256 -2.40 -6.19 -0.20
C ALA A 256 -1.41 -5.38 0.66
N LEU A 257 -0.75 -4.38 0.07
CA LEU A 257 0.22 -3.54 0.78
C LEU A 257 -0.34 -2.92 2.06
N TYR A 258 -1.52 -2.30 1.98
CA TYR A 258 -2.16 -1.59 3.09
C TYR A 258 -2.65 -2.54 4.18
N ARG A 259 -3.19 -3.69 3.76
CA ARG A 259 -3.53 -4.80 4.66
C ARG A 259 -2.28 -5.31 5.38
N GLY A 260 -1.16 -5.46 4.66
CA GLY A 260 0.10 -5.93 5.21
C GLY A 260 0.72 -4.97 6.23
N VAL A 261 0.71 -3.66 5.97
CA VAL A 261 1.17 -2.65 6.95
C VAL A 261 0.30 -2.70 8.21
N ALA A 262 -1.02 -2.81 8.06
CA ALA A 262 -1.94 -2.92 9.18
C ALA A 262 -1.72 -4.21 9.99
N LEU A 263 -1.57 -5.37 9.32
CA LEU A 263 -1.26 -6.65 9.98
C LEU A 263 0.08 -6.61 10.72
N ALA A 264 1.12 -6.01 10.12
CA ALA A 264 2.41 -5.81 10.77
C ALA A 264 2.29 -4.93 12.04
N SER A 265 1.32 -4.02 12.08
CA SER A 265 0.99 -3.16 13.22
C SER A 265 0.01 -3.81 14.22
N GLY A 266 -0.30 -5.11 14.04
CA GLY A 266 -1.20 -5.88 14.92
C GLY A 266 -2.69 -5.61 14.74
N MET A 267 -3.11 -4.96 13.64
CA MET A 267 -4.53 -4.77 13.31
C MET A 267 -5.14 -6.02 12.67
N ASN A 268 -6.46 -6.16 12.78
CA ASN A 268 -7.20 -7.21 12.08
C ASN A 268 -7.68 -6.72 10.71
N THR A 269 -7.76 -7.62 9.72
CA THR A 269 -8.32 -7.29 8.41
C THR A 269 -9.81 -7.58 8.36
N ILE A 270 -10.57 -6.69 7.73
CA ILE A 270 -11.99 -6.88 7.43
C ILE A 270 -12.12 -7.03 5.91
N ASP A 271 -12.64 -8.18 5.49
CA ASP A 271 -12.94 -8.44 4.09
C ASP A 271 -14.30 -7.85 3.73
N VAL A 272 -14.32 -6.99 2.71
CA VAL A 272 -15.52 -6.33 2.23
C VAL A 272 -15.73 -6.69 0.77
N PRO A 273 -16.82 -7.39 0.42
CA PRO A 273 -17.15 -7.65 -0.98
C PRO A 273 -17.23 -6.35 -1.79
N GLY A 274 -16.61 -6.32 -2.96
CA GLY A 274 -16.53 -5.12 -3.79
C GLY A 274 -15.48 -4.09 -3.37
N ALA A 275 -14.78 -4.27 -2.25
CA ALA A 275 -13.66 -3.42 -1.86
C ALA A 275 -12.42 -3.74 -2.70
N THR A 276 -12.33 -3.18 -3.89
CA THR A 276 -11.16 -3.29 -4.77
C THR A 276 -10.13 -2.19 -4.50
N GLY A 277 -8.95 -2.32 -5.13
CA GLY A 277 -7.94 -1.25 -5.20
C GLY A 277 -8.08 -0.39 -6.47
N GLY A 278 -9.21 -0.44 -7.16
CA GLY A 278 -9.49 0.29 -8.40
C GLY A 278 -10.45 1.46 -8.22
N LEU A 279 -10.71 2.15 -9.33
CA LEU A 279 -11.75 3.18 -9.41
C LEU A 279 -13.17 2.60 -9.29
N ASP A 280 -13.33 1.31 -9.53
CA ASP A 280 -14.58 0.55 -9.46
C ASP A 280 -14.94 0.08 -8.03
N THR A 281 -14.11 0.43 -7.03
CA THR A 281 -14.33 0.01 -5.64
C THR A 281 -15.69 0.46 -5.11
N ASP A 282 -16.36 -0.42 -4.35
CA ASP A 282 -17.61 -0.10 -3.67
C ASP A 282 -17.31 0.73 -2.40
N LEU A 283 -17.42 2.05 -2.53
CA LEU A 283 -17.17 3.01 -1.45
C LEU A 283 -18.23 2.92 -0.35
N ARG A 284 -19.47 2.61 -0.73
CA ARG A 284 -20.57 2.47 0.25
C ARG A 284 -20.41 1.22 1.10
N ALA A 285 -20.06 0.08 0.49
CA ALA A 285 -19.76 -1.14 1.24
C ALA A 285 -18.59 -0.94 2.21
N LYS A 286 -17.56 -0.18 1.83
CA LYS A 286 -16.46 0.21 2.73
C LYS A 286 -16.93 1.07 3.90
N ALA A 287 -17.81 2.05 3.68
CA ALA A 287 -18.37 2.87 4.73
C ALA A 287 -19.23 2.04 5.70
N ASP A 288 -20.10 1.17 5.18
CA ASP A 288 -20.95 0.29 5.97
C ASP A 288 -20.11 -0.63 6.86
N ALA A 289 -19.07 -1.23 6.31
CA ALA A 289 -18.15 -2.08 7.05
C ALA A 289 -17.37 -1.30 8.13
N ALA A 290 -16.98 -0.05 7.87
CA ALA A 290 -16.30 0.78 8.87
C ALA A 290 -17.22 1.14 10.04
N ILE A 291 -18.48 1.46 9.77
CA ILE A 291 -19.48 1.74 10.80
C ILE A 291 -19.73 0.50 11.68
N GLU A 292 -19.88 -0.68 11.05
CA GLU A 292 -20.05 -1.94 11.78
C GLU A 292 -18.79 -2.26 12.61
N ALA A 293 -17.60 -2.07 12.04
CA ALA A 293 -16.34 -2.33 12.71
C ALA A 293 -16.12 -1.46 13.95
N LEU A 294 -16.57 -0.20 13.94
CA LEU A 294 -16.55 0.69 15.11
C LEU A 294 -17.36 0.15 16.30
N GLY A 295 -18.34 -0.73 16.07
CA GLY A 295 -19.04 -1.45 17.13
C GLY A 295 -18.18 -2.47 17.87
N THR A 296 -17.15 -3.01 17.21
CA THR A 296 -16.30 -4.11 17.74
C THR A 296 -14.89 -3.65 18.10
N TYR A 297 -14.31 -2.78 17.27
CA TYR A 297 -12.95 -2.28 17.41
C TYR A 297 -12.94 -0.88 18.01
N ASP A 298 -11.82 -0.53 18.61
CA ASP A 298 -11.60 0.81 19.16
C ASP A 298 -11.17 1.78 18.05
N TYR A 299 -10.38 1.27 17.09
CA TYR A 299 -9.83 2.02 15.98
C TYR A 299 -10.08 1.30 14.65
N VAL A 300 -10.51 2.04 13.64
CA VAL A 300 -10.68 1.55 12.26
C VAL A 300 -9.83 2.38 11.30
N PHE A 301 -9.06 1.70 10.49
CA PHE A 301 -8.31 2.26 9.37
C PHE A 301 -8.99 1.88 8.06
N LEU A 302 -9.50 2.87 7.33
CA LEU A 302 -10.18 2.69 6.04
C LEU A 302 -9.34 3.31 4.93
N HIS A 303 -9.04 2.51 3.90
CA HIS A 303 -8.18 2.91 2.80
C HIS A 303 -8.92 2.85 1.44
N VAL A 304 -8.72 3.89 0.61
CA VAL A 304 -9.27 4.03 -0.74
C VAL A 304 -8.14 4.38 -1.70
N LYS A 305 -7.93 3.58 -2.76
CA LYS A 305 -6.77 3.73 -3.66
C LYS A 305 -7.03 4.46 -4.98
N GLY A 306 -8.28 4.66 -5.37
CA GLY A 306 -8.61 5.11 -6.72
C GLY A 306 -8.00 6.46 -7.14
N THR A 307 -7.82 7.39 -6.20
CA THR A 307 -7.18 8.71 -6.44
C THR A 307 -5.74 8.59 -6.93
N ASP A 308 -4.96 7.67 -6.35
CA ASP A 308 -3.59 7.38 -6.77
C ASP A 308 -3.52 6.74 -8.16
N ASN A 309 -4.42 5.80 -8.44
CA ASN A 309 -4.48 5.18 -9.77
C ASN A 309 -4.73 6.22 -10.85
N ALA A 310 -5.71 7.13 -10.65
CA ALA A 310 -6.01 8.20 -11.60
C ALA A 310 -4.82 9.18 -11.74
N GLY A 311 -4.12 9.47 -10.64
CA GLY A 311 -2.89 10.28 -10.66
C GLY A 311 -1.79 9.65 -11.51
N HIS A 312 -1.50 8.36 -11.31
CA HIS A 312 -0.53 7.61 -12.11
C HIS A 312 -0.92 7.46 -13.58
N ASP A 313 -2.22 7.35 -13.88
CA ASP A 313 -2.74 7.30 -15.23
C ASP A 313 -2.85 8.71 -15.88
N GLN A 314 -2.46 9.76 -15.15
CA GLN A 314 -2.51 11.16 -15.55
C GLN A 314 -3.92 11.62 -15.97
N ASP A 315 -4.95 11.07 -15.30
CA ASP A 315 -6.36 11.34 -15.54
C ASP A 315 -6.91 12.33 -14.49
N ALA A 316 -6.81 13.63 -14.78
CA ALA A 316 -7.25 14.70 -13.90
C ALA A 316 -8.76 14.66 -13.61
N GLU A 317 -9.58 14.48 -14.66
CA GLU A 317 -11.02 14.42 -14.53
C GLU A 317 -11.47 13.16 -13.79
N GLY A 318 -10.81 12.02 -14.03
CA GLY A 318 -11.05 10.78 -13.31
C GLY A 318 -10.69 10.91 -11.84
N LYS A 319 -9.58 11.56 -11.50
CA LYS A 319 -9.18 11.83 -10.11
C LYS A 319 -10.19 12.75 -9.41
N ARG A 320 -10.56 13.87 -10.03
CA ARG A 320 -11.58 14.79 -9.52
C ARG A 320 -12.93 14.08 -9.28
N ALA A 321 -13.44 13.39 -10.28
CA ALA A 321 -14.71 12.66 -10.18
C ALA A 321 -14.69 11.57 -9.11
N PHE A 322 -13.54 10.91 -8.90
CA PHE A 322 -13.41 9.90 -7.85
C PHE A 322 -13.37 10.53 -6.44
N ILE A 323 -12.77 11.71 -6.28
CA ILE A 323 -12.82 12.48 -5.02
C ILE A 323 -14.28 12.86 -4.70
N GLU A 324 -15.05 13.34 -5.67
CA GLU A 324 -16.49 13.63 -5.51
C GLU A 324 -17.30 12.37 -5.13
N ARG A 325 -16.91 11.19 -5.65
CA ARG A 325 -17.51 9.92 -5.23
C ARG A 325 -17.14 9.57 -3.79
N ILE A 326 -15.91 9.79 -3.36
CA ILE A 326 -15.50 9.60 -1.95
C ILE A 326 -16.37 10.48 -1.04
N ASP A 327 -16.57 11.74 -1.37
CA ASP A 327 -17.43 12.63 -0.60
C ASP A 327 -18.87 12.10 -0.49
N ARG A 328 -19.46 11.78 -1.65
CA ARG A 328 -20.87 11.37 -1.73
C ARG A 328 -21.12 9.94 -1.24
N GLU A 329 -20.29 8.97 -1.66
CA GLU A 329 -20.57 7.54 -1.47
C GLU A 329 -19.94 6.96 -0.20
N LEU A 330 -18.83 7.55 0.29
CA LEU A 330 -18.15 7.13 1.51
C LEU A 330 -18.52 8.03 2.70
N PHE A 331 -18.37 9.35 2.55
CA PHE A 331 -18.55 10.25 3.69
C PHE A 331 -19.99 10.48 4.06
N THR A 332 -20.94 10.54 3.11
CA THR A 332 -22.36 10.70 3.47
C THR A 332 -22.83 9.63 4.47
N PRO A 333 -22.72 8.31 4.20
CA PRO A 333 -23.14 7.29 5.17
C PRO A 333 -22.32 7.31 6.48
N LEU A 334 -21.03 7.69 6.43
CA LEU A 334 -20.23 7.83 7.65
C LEU A 334 -20.78 8.96 8.52
N VAL A 335 -21.00 10.16 7.96
CA VAL A 335 -21.49 11.32 8.70
C VAL A 335 -22.88 11.10 9.29
N GLU A 336 -23.78 10.42 8.57
CA GLU A 336 -25.15 10.14 9.00
C GLU A 336 -25.25 9.10 10.11
N ARG A 337 -24.30 8.16 10.22
CA ARG A 337 -24.48 6.93 11.00
C ARG A 337 -23.48 6.72 12.13
N ILE A 338 -22.32 7.39 12.13
CA ILE A 338 -21.39 7.30 13.26
C ILE A 338 -21.90 8.10 14.47
N ASP A 339 -21.61 7.63 15.68
CA ASP A 339 -21.93 8.37 16.90
C ASP A 339 -20.85 9.45 17.15
N TRP A 340 -21.16 10.68 16.79
CA TRP A 340 -20.28 11.84 16.96
C TRP A 340 -20.00 12.24 18.41
N ARG A 341 -20.67 11.63 19.38
CA ARG A 341 -20.40 11.87 20.82
C ARG A 341 -19.17 11.11 21.31
N GLU A 342 -18.79 10.07 20.58
CA GLU A 342 -17.67 9.21 20.97
C GLU A 342 -16.65 8.92 19.84
N THR A 343 -16.91 9.33 18.59
CA THR A 343 -16.06 9.04 17.45
C THR A 343 -15.23 10.24 17.03
N HIS A 344 -13.94 10.03 16.90
CA HIS A 344 -12.99 10.96 16.27
C HIS A 344 -12.63 10.42 14.91
N LEU A 345 -12.77 11.25 13.87
CA LEU A 345 -12.43 10.93 12.49
C LEU A 345 -11.23 11.77 12.05
N ALA A 346 -10.28 11.15 11.38
CA ALA A 346 -9.25 11.82 10.58
C ALA A 346 -9.40 11.43 9.11
N PHE A 347 -9.25 12.41 8.20
CA PHE A 347 -9.18 12.19 6.77
C PHE A 347 -7.92 12.85 6.19
N THR A 348 -7.17 12.11 5.37
CA THR A 348 -5.96 12.60 4.70
C THR A 348 -5.60 11.73 3.49
N GLY A 349 -4.52 12.09 2.79
CA GLY A 349 -3.81 11.22 1.86
C GLY A 349 -2.52 10.67 2.48
N ASP A 350 -1.90 9.74 1.80
CA ASP A 350 -0.57 9.20 2.17
C ASP A 350 0.57 9.85 1.36
N HIS A 351 0.26 10.50 0.26
CA HIS A 351 1.17 11.31 -0.56
C HIS A 351 0.41 12.16 -1.59
N THR A 352 1.14 13.04 -2.23
CA THR A 352 0.71 13.77 -3.42
C THR A 352 1.09 12.97 -4.67
N THR A 353 0.11 12.78 -5.60
CA THR A 353 0.32 12.16 -6.92
C THR A 353 -0.24 13.11 -7.98
N PRO A 354 0.54 14.16 -8.36
CA PRO A 354 0.07 15.17 -9.30
C PRO A 354 -0.03 14.62 -10.72
N ILE A 355 -0.97 15.14 -11.47
CA ILE A 355 -1.32 14.68 -12.83
C ILE A 355 -0.19 14.92 -13.83
N ASP A 356 0.45 16.09 -13.73
CA ASP A 356 1.54 16.48 -14.63
C ASP A 356 2.80 15.64 -14.48
N TYR A 357 2.97 14.99 -13.32
CA TYR A 357 4.14 14.17 -13.03
C TYR A 357 3.84 12.66 -13.11
N GLY A 358 2.63 12.22 -12.78
CA GLY A 358 2.19 10.82 -12.87
C GLY A 358 2.87 9.88 -11.89
N ASP A 359 3.46 10.42 -10.81
CA ASP A 359 4.12 9.65 -9.73
C ASP A 359 4.11 10.48 -8.44
N HIS A 360 4.53 9.86 -7.31
CA HIS A 360 4.52 10.52 -6.01
C HIS A 360 5.47 11.72 -5.97
N THR A 361 5.13 12.70 -5.20
CA THR A 361 5.92 13.94 -5.01
C THR A 361 5.95 14.34 -3.52
N PRO A 362 6.89 15.20 -3.09
CA PRO A 362 7.10 15.48 -1.67
C PRO A 362 6.21 16.59 -1.10
N GLU A 363 5.24 17.13 -1.86
CA GLU A 363 4.33 18.13 -1.33
C GLU A 363 3.49 17.53 -0.18
N PRO A 364 3.18 18.33 0.86
CA PRO A 364 2.33 17.90 1.96
C PRO A 364 0.89 17.68 1.49
N VAL A 365 0.16 16.81 2.17
CA VAL A 365 -1.25 16.53 1.89
C VAL A 365 -2.16 17.19 2.93
N PRO A 366 -3.40 17.59 2.57
CA PRO A 366 -4.37 18.08 3.53
C PRO A 366 -4.75 17.01 4.55
N VAL A 367 -4.96 17.43 5.79
CA VAL A 367 -5.49 16.58 6.87
C VAL A 367 -6.59 17.28 7.61
N LEU A 368 -7.64 16.53 7.93
CA LEU A 368 -8.80 16.96 8.72
C LEU A 368 -8.93 16.06 9.94
N PHE A 369 -9.20 16.67 11.10
CA PHE A 369 -9.67 15.98 12.30
C PHE A 369 -11.02 16.56 12.74
N VAL A 370 -11.96 15.68 13.08
CA VAL A 370 -13.26 16.06 13.60
C VAL A 370 -13.71 15.08 14.69
N GLY A 371 -14.35 15.57 15.74
CA GLY A 371 -14.83 14.75 16.85
C GLY A 371 -15.02 15.56 18.13
N PRO A 372 -15.53 14.94 19.21
CA PRO A 372 -15.97 15.67 20.40
C PRO A 372 -14.87 16.45 21.13
N ASN A 373 -13.61 16.03 21.02
CA ASN A 373 -12.46 16.67 21.68
C ASN A 373 -11.61 17.52 20.71
N VAL A 374 -12.02 17.64 19.44
CA VAL A 374 -11.34 18.51 18.47
C VAL A 374 -11.90 19.92 18.60
N VAL A 375 -11.02 20.91 18.79
CA VAL A 375 -11.40 22.33 18.77
C VAL A 375 -11.45 22.75 17.31
N PRO A 376 -12.62 23.15 16.79
CA PRO A 376 -12.75 23.63 15.42
C PRO A 376 -11.88 24.86 15.16
N ASP A 377 -11.34 24.96 13.96
CA ASP A 377 -10.70 26.18 13.48
C ASP A 377 -11.66 27.03 12.61
N GLU A 378 -11.15 28.08 11.96
CA GLU A 378 -11.98 28.99 11.15
C GLU A 378 -12.09 28.54 9.67
N VAL A 379 -11.57 27.37 9.31
CA VAL A 379 -11.57 26.89 7.93
C VAL A 379 -12.89 26.16 7.62
N ALA A 380 -13.56 26.56 6.57
CA ALA A 380 -14.88 26.05 6.19
C ALA A 380 -14.87 25.22 4.89
N SER A 381 -13.68 24.81 4.40
CA SER A 381 -13.54 23.95 3.23
C SER A 381 -12.32 23.06 3.34
N PHE A 382 -12.33 21.93 2.64
CA PHE A 382 -11.24 20.96 2.64
C PHE A 382 -10.48 20.98 1.31
N GLY A 383 -9.20 21.29 1.35
CA GLY A 383 -8.30 21.35 0.19
C GLY A 383 -6.95 21.91 0.60
N GLU A 384 -5.96 21.85 -0.30
CA GLU A 384 -4.56 22.20 -0.01
C GLU A 384 -4.41 23.65 0.46
N SER A 385 -5.02 24.59 -0.27
CA SER A 385 -4.95 26.03 0.07
C SER A 385 -5.69 26.36 1.36
N ALA A 386 -6.79 25.69 1.63
CA ALA A 386 -7.58 25.84 2.87
C ALA A 386 -6.81 25.27 4.05
N ALA A 387 -6.29 24.05 3.92
CA ALA A 387 -5.49 23.37 4.95
C ALA A 387 -4.21 24.13 5.31
N GLY A 388 -3.60 24.82 4.34
CA GLY A 388 -2.47 25.70 4.58
C GLY A 388 -2.75 26.88 5.53
N ARG A 389 -4.02 27.21 5.80
CA ARG A 389 -4.47 28.24 6.75
C ARG A 389 -5.10 27.67 8.00
N GLY A 390 -5.21 26.33 8.08
CA GLY A 390 -5.88 25.63 9.18
C GLY A 390 -5.13 25.70 10.51
N GLY A 391 -5.89 25.53 11.59
CA GLY A 391 -5.40 25.64 12.96
C GLY A 391 -4.39 24.58 13.38
N LEU A 392 -4.34 23.44 12.69
CA LEU A 392 -3.32 22.40 12.95
C LEU A 392 -1.93 22.78 12.42
N GLY A 393 -1.86 23.74 11.50
CA GLY A 393 -0.60 24.09 10.83
C GLY A 393 -0.05 22.95 9.95
N ARG A 394 1.29 22.84 9.90
CA ARG A 394 1.99 21.77 9.16
C ARG A 394 2.81 20.90 10.10
N PHE A 395 2.65 19.58 10.01
CA PHE A 395 3.35 18.61 10.85
C PHE A 395 3.74 17.37 10.03
N SER A 396 4.54 16.46 10.60
CA SER A 396 5.03 15.26 9.91
C SER A 396 4.43 14.00 10.49
N GLY A 397 3.93 13.10 9.63
CA GLY A 397 3.39 11.77 9.99
C GLY A 397 2.38 11.81 11.11
N ARG A 398 2.34 10.77 11.96
CA ARG A 398 1.71 10.73 13.28
C ARG A 398 0.21 11.07 13.35
N VAL A 399 -0.56 10.76 12.30
CA VAL A 399 -2.02 11.01 12.27
C VAL A 399 -2.74 10.14 13.31
N LEU A 400 -2.40 8.84 13.39
CA LEU A 400 -2.96 7.97 14.43
C LEU A 400 -2.61 8.45 15.85
N PRO A 401 -1.36 8.82 16.20
CA PRO A 401 -1.06 9.40 17.52
C PRO A 401 -1.93 10.60 17.89
N MET A 402 -2.32 11.45 16.94
CA MET A 402 -3.26 12.55 17.20
C MET A 402 -4.67 12.04 17.51
N ILE A 403 -5.18 11.04 16.74
CA ILE A 403 -6.46 10.39 17.07
C ILE A 403 -6.42 9.79 18.48
N LEU A 404 -5.33 9.09 18.83
CA LEU A 404 -5.15 8.52 20.16
C LEU A 404 -5.17 9.58 21.25
N GLY A 405 -4.59 10.75 20.98
CA GLY A 405 -4.64 11.92 21.88
C GLY A 405 -6.07 12.41 22.08
N TYR A 406 -6.82 12.66 21.00
CA TYR A 406 -8.22 13.08 21.05
C TYR A 406 -9.13 12.05 21.73
N CYS A 407 -8.85 10.76 21.57
CA CYS A 407 -9.56 9.66 22.24
C CYS A 407 -9.16 9.49 23.73
N ASN A 408 -8.18 10.22 24.24
CA ASN A 408 -7.59 10.05 25.58
C ASN A 408 -6.94 8.66 25.79
N TRP A 409 -6.38 8.07 24.73
CA TRP A 409 -5.68 6.78 24.78
C TRP A 409 -4.16 6.92 24.85
N SER A 410 -3.65 8.12 24.56
CA SER A 410 -2.20 8.36 24.63
C SER A 410 -1.73 8.38 26.08
N PRO A 411 -0.67 7.64 26.44
CA PRO A 411 -0.06 7.75 27.74
C PRO A 411 0.59 9.12 27.93
N LYS A 412 0.59 9.63 29.18
CA LYS A 412 1.29 10.85 29.50
C LYS A 412 2.80 10.67 29.27
N PHE A 413 3.42 11.58 28.55
CA PHE A 413 4.86 11.61 28.38
C PHE A 413 5.49 12.38 29.55
N GLY A 414 6.32 11.69 30.29
CA GLY A 414 6.94 12.21 31.52
C GLY A 414 6.05 12.03 32.77
N SER A 415 6.50 12.57 33.90
CA SER A 415 5.85 12.43 35.21
C SER A 415 4.69 13.40 35.41
#